data_30a3d9fbb46329eb22d46e25253e7e51
#
_entry.id   30a3d9fbb46329eb22d46e25253e7e51
#
_cell.length_a   1.000
_cell.length_b   1.000
_cell.length_c   1.000
_cell.angle_alpha   90.00
_cell.angle_beta   90.00
_cell.angle_gamma   90.00
#
_symmetry.space_group_name_H-M   'P 1'
#
loop_
_entity.id
_entity.type
_entity.pdbx_description
1 polymer ?
#
loop_
_entity_poly.entity_id
_entity_poly.type
_entity_poly.pdbx_seq_one_letter_code
_entity_poly.pdbx_strand_id
1 'polypeptide(L)'
;MTAADAIDLYAELPALGINVWIEGGWGVDALLGAQTRPHKDVDIAIEEKDLSRLTAALKARGYREVIRHSQWNFELSDDRGRQVEVHSFVLAPDGNVEKGIMYPTGSLTGTGTISGHAVRCVSPEWMVKFHSGYDLKEKDFRDVSALCEKFGIELPRGYVQFKNSS
;
A
#
# COMPACT_ATOMS: atom_id res chain seq x y z
N MET A 1 -10.34 -1.67 -9.09
CA MET A 1 -10.54 -1.71 -7.63
C MET A 1 -11.24 -0.42 -7.20
N THR A 2 -12.43 -0.49 -6.67
CA THR A 2 -13.14 0.69 -6.12
C THR A 2 -12.80 0.88 -4.64
N ALA A 3 -13.13 2.05 -4.08
CA ALA A 3 -12.97 2.28 -2.64
C ALA A 3 -13.78 1.27 -1.80
N ALA A 4 -14.99 0.93 -2.26
CA ALA A 4 -15.82 -0.09 -1.62
C ALA A 4 -15.15 -1.47 -1.63
N ASP A 5 -14.53 -1.87 -2.74
CA ASP A 5 -13.79 -3.13 -2.84
C ASP A 5 -12.58 -3.16 -1.88
N ALA A 6 -11.83 -2.05 -1.80
CA ALA A 6 -10.66 -1.95 -0.92
C ALA A 6 -11.06 -2.03 0.55
N ILE A 7 -12.15 -1.36 0.94
CA ILE A 7 -12.67 -1.41 2.31
C ILE A 7 -13.26 -2.78 2.64
N ASP A 8 -14.03 -3.38 1.74
CA ASP A 8 -14.61 -4.71 1.92
C ASP A 8 -13.50 -5.77 2.14
N LEU A 9 -12.37 -5.64 1.46
CA LEU A 9 -11.21 -6.47 1.69
C LEU A 9 -10.56 -6.18 3.05
N TYR A 10 -10.31 -4.89 3.37
CA TYR A 10 -9.59 -4.51 4.57
C TYR A 10 -10.37 -4.80 5.86
N ALA A 11 -11.69 -4.57 5.86
CA ALA A 11 -12.53 -4.63 7.05
C ALA A 11 -12.63 -6.04 7.68
N GLU A 12 -12.45 -7.09 6.90
CA GLU A 12 -12.51 -8.47 7.40
C GLU A 12 -11.21 -8.92 8.08
N LEU A 13 -10.06 -8.33 7.71
CA LEU A 13 -8.74 -8.81 8.14
C LEU A 13 -8.50 -8.69 9.65
N PRO A 14 -8.91 -7.60 10.33
CA PRO A 14 -8.75 -7.49 11.79
C PRO A 14 -9.51 -8.57 12.56
N ALA A 15 -10.71 -8.97 12.10
CA ALA A 15 -11.50 -10.04 12.72
C ALA A 15 -10.80 -11.41 12.62
N LEU A 16 -9.94 -11.58 11.63
CA LEU A 16 -9.09 -12.76 11.45
C LEU A 16 -7.74 -12.65 12.19
N GLY A 17 -7.53 -11.57 12.94
CA GLY A 17 -6.26 -11.28 13.61
C GLY A 17 -5.12 -10.98 12.63
N ILE A 18 -5.43 -10.52 11.42
CA ILE A 18 -4.47 -10.19 10.37
C ILE A 18 -4.26 -8.68 10.36
N ASN A 19 -3.01 -8.26 10.53
CA ASN A 19 -2.62 -6.86 10.41
C ASN A 19 -2.01 -6.60 9.03
N VAL A 20 -2.57 -5.61 8.33
CA VAL A 20 -2.02 -5.13 7.06
C VAL A 20 -1.88 -3.61 7.08
N TRP A 21 -0.99 -3.12 6.26
CA TRP A 21 -0.81 -1.68 5.99
C TRP A 21 -1.04 -1.46 4.50
N ILE A 22 -1.92 -0.51 4.19
CA ILE A 22 -2.20 -0.12 2.81
C ILE A 22 -1.03 0.69 2.26
N GLU A 23 -0.63 0.36 1.03
CA GLU A 23 0.45 1.02 0.30
C GLU A 23 -0.05 1.58 -1.03
N GLY A 24 0.90 1.94 -1.91
CA GLY A 24 0.63 2.36 -3.27
C GLY A 24 -0.39 3.49 -3.36
N GLY A 25 -1.19 3.47 -4.41
CA GLY A 25 -2.17 4.52 -4.66
C GLY A 25 -3.27 4.64 -3.61
N TRP A 26 -3.78 3.53 -3.10
CA TRP A 26 -4.76 3.56 -2.01
C TRP A 26 -4.17 4.03 -0.68
N GLY A 27 -2.87 3.79 -0.44
CA GLY A 27 -2.15 4.34 0.71
C GLY A 27 -2.03 5.86 0.64
N VAL A 28 -1.73 6.40 -0.54
CA VAL A 28 -1.73 7.85 -0.80
C VAL A 28 -3.12 8.43 -0.54
N ASP A 29 -4.16 7.88 -1.14
CA ASP A 29 -5.54 8.36 -0.97
C ASP A 29 -6.01 8.24 0.49
N ALA A 30 -5.63 7.18 1.20
CA ALA A 30 -5.92 7.04 2.62
C ALA A 30 -5.30 8.16 3.46
N LEU A 31 -4.03 8.48 3.20
CA LEU A 31 -3.32 9.59 3.86
C LEU A 31 -3.94 10.94 3.50
N LEU A 32 -4.37 11.14 2.26
CA LEU A 32 -5.04 12.36 1.82
C LEU A 32 -6.48 12.47 2.35
N GLY A 33 -7.12 11.35 2.69
CA GLY A 33 -8.52 11.30 3.13
C GLY A 33 -9.54 11.43 2.00
N ALA A 34 -9.09 11.36 0.76
CA ALA A 34 -9.93 11.46 -0.43
C ALA A 34 -9.32 10.65 -1.59
N GLN A 35 -10.17 10.05 -2.40
CA GLN A 35 -9.71 9.37 -3.63
C GLN A 35 -9.34 10.41 -4.68
N THR A 36 -8.09 10.42 -5.10
CA THR A 36 -7.53 11.38 -6.07
C THR A 36 -7.60 10.87 -7.51
N ARG A 37 -7.61 9.55 -7.71
CA ARG A 37 -7.66 8.90 -9.04
C ARG A 37 -8.23 7.47 -8.95
N PRO A 38 -8.59 6.86 -10.07
CA PRO A 38 -8.90 5.42 -10.10
C PRO A 38 -7.66 4.57 -9.81
N HIS A 39 -7.86 3.46 -9.09
CA HIS A 39 -6.82 2.46 -8.83
C HIS A 39 -7.20 1.11 -9.44
N LYS A 40 -6.21 0.40 -9.96
CA LYS A 40 -6.37 -0.93 -10.56
C LYS A 40 -6.42 -2.01 -9.47
N ASP A 41 -5.58 -1.86 -8.47
CA ASP A 41 -5.23 -2.81 -7.43
C ASP A 41 -5.27 -2.16 -6.05
N VAL A 42 -5.03 -2.95 -5.02
CA VAL A 42 -4.64 -2.49 -3.69
C VAL A 42 -3.34 -3.19 -3.29
N ASP A 43 -2.37 -2.39 -2.89
CA ASP A 43 -1.08 -2.85 -2.40
C ASP A 43 -1.13 -2.94 -0.87
N ILE A 44 -0.68 -4.07 -0.31
CA ILE A 44 -0.66 -4.29 1.14
C ILE A 44 0.68 -4.84 1.61
N ALA A 45 1.19 -4.28 2.71
CA ALA A 45 2.26 -4.87 3.49
C ALA A 45 1.70 -5.77 4.58
N ILE A 46 2.32 -6.94 4.82
CA ILE A 46 1.89 -7.92 5.81
C ILE A 46 3.07 -8.67 6.42
N GLU A 47 3.00 -8.98 7.71
CA GLU A 47 3.95 -9.91 8.32
C GLU A 47 3.77 -11.33 7.77
N GLU A 48 4.85 -12.00 7.49
CA GLU A 48 4.88 -13.37 6.93
C GLU A 48 4.09 -14.36 7.78
N LYS A 49 4.10 -14.23 9.10
CA LYS A 49 3.33 -15.08 10.03
C LYS A 49 1.82 -15.07 9.76
N ASP A 50 1.29 -13.99 9.14
CA ASP A 50 -0.13 -13.83 8.85
C ASP A 50 -0.48 -14.21 7.41
N LEU A 51 0.53 -14.45 6.56
CA LEU A 51 0.38 -14.66 5.13
C LEU A 51 -0.52 -15.86 4.78
N SER A 52 -0.37 -16.97 5.49
CA SER A 52 -1.20 -18.16 5.26
C SER A 52 -2.68 -17.90 5.54
N ARG A 53 -2.99 -17.12 6.58
CA ARG A 53 -4.37 -16.74 6.93
C ARG A 53 -4.94 -15.77 5.90
N LEU A 54 -4.16 -14.78 5.48
CA LEU A 54 -4.55 -13.86 4.40
C LEU A 54 -4.87 -14.62 3.12
N THR A 55 -3.96 -15.48 2.68
CA THR A 55 -4.10 -16.25 1.44
C THR A 55 -5.33 -17.15 1.49
N ALA A 56 -5.60 -17.81 2.62
CA ALA A 56 -6.80 -18.61 2.80
C ALA A 56 -8.09 -17.77 2.72
N ALA A 57 -8.13 -16.61 3.39
CA ALA A 57 -9.26 -15.70 3.35
C ALA A 57 -9.54 -15.17 1.94
N LEU A 58 -8.50 -14.73 1.23
CA LEU A 58 -8.63 -14.26 -0.14
C LEU A 58 -9.05 -15.38 -1.11
N LYS A 59 -8.50 -16.59 -0.94
CA LYS A 59 -8.90 -17.76 -1.73
C LYS A 59 -10.38 -18.10 -1.53
N ALA A 60 -10.89 -18.02 -0.30
CA ALA A 60 -12.31 -18.24 -0.01
C ALA A 60 -13.22 -17.19 -0.72
N ARG A 61 -12.68 -16.02 -1.04
CA ARG A 61 -13.34 -14.95 -1.80
C ARG A 61 -13.12 -15.04 -3.32
N GLY A 62 -12.50 -16.11 -3.81
CA GLY A 62 -12.28 -16.36 -5.24
C GLY A 62 -10.98 -15.75 -5.79
N TYR A 63 -10.13 -15.17 -4.95
CA TYR A 63 -8.82 -14.71 -5.40
C TYR A 63 -7.88 -15.89 -5.63
N ARG A 64 -7.04 -15.77 -6.65
CA ARG A 64 -5.97 -16.71 -6.97
C ARG A 64 -4.70 -15.96 -7.32
N GLU A 65 -3.55 -16.55 -7.03
CA GLU A 65 -2.26 -15.98 -7.42
C GLU A 65 -2.15 -15.98 -8.94
N VAL A 66 -1.82 -14.81 -9.50
CA VAL A 66 -1.67 -14.60 -10.94
C VAL A 66 -0.24 -14.26 -11.34
N ILE A 67 0.51 -13.59 -10.46
CA ILE A 67 1.92 -13.23 -10.68
C ILE A 67 2.69 -13.46 -9.37
N ARG A 68 3.91 -13.98 -9.48
CA ARG A 68 4.87 -14.03 -8.39
C ARG A 68 6.18 -13.37 -8.80
N HIS A 69 6.48 -12.24 -8.19
CA HIS A 69 7.72 -11.50 -8.43
C HIS A 69 8.88 -12.06 -7.60
N SER A 70 8.58 -12.48 -6.36
CA SER A 70 9.53 -13.12 -5.43
C SER A 70 8.79 -13.94 -4.39
N GLN A 71 9.50 -14.57 -3.47
CA GLN A 71 8.85 -15.21 -2.32
C GLN A 71 8.13 -14.21 -1.39
N TRP A 72 8.47 -12.91 -1.49
CA TRP A 72 7.97 -11.83 -0.64
C TRP A 72 6.99 -10.87 -1.34
N ASN A 73 6.87 -10.97 -2.66
CA ASN A 73 5.98 -10.12 -3.46
C ASN A 73 5.24 -10.95 -4.51
N PHE A 74 3.91 -10.89 -4.49
CA PHE A 74 3.04 -11.56 -5.45
C PHE A 74 1.69 -10.86 -5.58
N GLU A 75 1.01 -11.12 -6.70
CA GLU A 75 -0.29 -10.56 -7.02
C GLU A 75 -1.37 -11.64 -7.01
N LEU A 76 -2.50 -11.29 -6.43
CA LEU A 76 -3.72 -12.08 -6.43
C LEU A 76 -4.80 -11.36 -7.23
N SER A 77 -5.62 -12.11 -7.97
CA SER A 77 -6.77 -11.56 -8.68
C SER A 77 -7.98 -12.48 -8.56
N ASP A 78 -9.17 -11.89 -8.54
CA ASP A 78 -10.43 -12.63 -8.64
C ASP A 78 -11.02 -12.59 -10.06
N ASP A 79 -12.13 -13.29 -10.27
CA ASP A 79 -12.82 -13.36 -11.58
C ASP A 79 -13.48 -12.05 -12.01
N ARG A 80 -13.59 -11.07 -11.10
CA ARG A 80 -14.08 -9.71 -11.38
C ARG A 80 -12.96 -8.75 -11.76
N GLY A 81 -11.70 -9.24 -11.79
CA GLY A 81 -10.52 -8.44 -12.11
C GLY A 81 -10.04 -7.53 -10.97
N ARG A 82 -10.51 -7.75 -9.73
CA ARG A 82 -9.99 -7.07 -8.56
C ARG A 82 -8.61 -7.64 -8.24
N GLN A 83 -7.64 -6.79 -7.96
CA GLN A 83 -6.25 -7.19 -7.75
C GLN A 83 -5.74 -6.75 -6.40
N VAL A 84 -4.95 -7.62 -5.76
CA VAL A 84 -4.25 -7.36 -4.50
C VAL A 84 -2.78 -7.69 -4.71
N GLU A 85 -1.90 -6.71 -4.55
CA GLU A 85 -0.45 -6.93 -4.51
C GLU A 85 -0.02 -7.08 -3.05
N VAL A 86 0.69 -8.15 -2.76
CA VAL A 86 1.08 -8.52 -1.40
C VAL A 86 2.59 -8.38 -1.25
N HIS A 87 3.02 -7.53 -0.33
CA HIS A 87 4.39 -7.33 0.09
C HIS A 87 4.57 -7.90 1.50
N SER A 88 5.32 -9.00 1.65
CA SER A 88 5.49 -9.64 2.94
C SER A 88 6.88 -9.44 3.53
N PHE A 89 6.95 -9.47 4.86
CA PHE A 89 8.16 -9.25 5.63
C PHE A 89 8.15 -10.05 6.94
N VAL A 90 9.32 -10.23 7.54
CA VAL A 90 9.51 -10.82 8.87
C VAL A 90 10.04 -9.76 9.81
N LEU A 91 9.46 -9.65 10.99
CA LEU A 91 9.98 -8.79 12.06
C LEU A 91 10.91 -9.57 12.97
N ALA A 92 12.04 -8.97 13.32
CA ALA A 92 12.90 -9.39 14.41
C ALA A 92 12.24 -9.05 15.77
N PRO A 93 12.74 -9.63 16.88
CA PRO A 93 12.21 -9.34 18.21
C PRO A 93 12.28 -7.86 18.65
N ASP A 94 13.17 -7.10 18.06
CA ASP A 94 13.30 -5.65 18.29
C ASP A 94 12.32 -4.79 17.48
N GLY A 95 11.48 -5.43 16.63
CA GLY A 95 10.48 -4.76 15.80
C GLY A 95 11.00 -4.24 14.46
N ASN A 96 12.28 -4.45 14.14
CA ASN A 96 12.82 -4.11 12.82
C ASN A 96 12.54 -5.24 11.82
N VAL A 97 12.46 -4.91 10.53
CA VAL A 97 12.34 -5.93 9.49
C VAL A 97 13.66 -6.67 9.33
N GLU A 98 13.60 -8.00 9.47
CA GLU A 98 14.74 -8.90 9.33
C GLU A 98 14.85 -9.48 7.92
N LYS A 99 13.71 -9.83 7.31
CA LYS A 99 13.63 -10.47 5.99
C LYS A 99 12.43 -9.96 5.21
N GLY A 100 12.48 -10.13 3.90
CA GLY A 100 11.39 -9.78 3.00
C GLY A 100 11.53 -8.38 2.41
N ILE A 101 10.39 -7.74 2.18
CA ILE A 101 10.38 -6.34 1.75
C ILE A 101 10.83 -5.48 2.92
N MET A 102 11.91 -4.72 2.72
CA MET A 102 12.56 -3.96 3.78
C MET A 102 11.80 -2.67 4.09
N TYR A 103 11.01 -2.72 5.14
CA TYR A 103 10.30 -1.54 5.67
C TYR A 103 11.16 -0.90 6.78
N PRO A 104 11.68 0.31 6.58
CA PRO A 104 12.44 1.01 7.61
C PRO A 104 11.61 1.29 8.85
N THR A 105 12.28 1.36 10.00
CA THR A 105 11.64 1.70 11.28
C THR A 105 10.77 2.95 11.14
N GLY A 106 9.52 2.87 11.61
CA GLY A 106 8.56 3.96 11.53
C GLY A 106 7.80 4.06 10.21
N SER A 107 8.14 3.25 9.18
CA SER A 107 7.41 3.31 7.90
C SER A 107 5.98 2.76 8.00
N LEU A 108 5.74 1.77 8.82
CA LEU A 108 4.44 1.11 8.99
C LEU A 108 3.61 1.71 10.16
N THR A 109 3.70 3.01 10.37
CA THR A 109 3.02 3.73 11.46
C THR A 109 1.92 4.68 10.98
N GLY A 110 1.73 4.80 9.67
CA GLY A 110 0.72 5.68 9.11
C GLY A 110 -0.71 5.20 9.37
N THR A 111 -1.60 6.15 9.45
CA THR A 111 -3.05 5.93 9.50
C THR A 111 -3.75 6.91 8.59
N GLY A 112 -4.83 6.48 7.98
CA GLY A 112 -5.60 7.30 7.05
C GLY A 112 -7.04 6.83 6.98
N THR A 113 -7.78 7.33 5.99
CA THR A 113 -9.17 6.92 5.77
C THR A 113 -9.44 6.66 4.30
N ILE A 114 -10.17 5.58 4.00
CA ILE A 114 -10.72 5.33 2.67
C ILE A 114 -12.25 5.36 2.81
N SER A 115 -12.91 6.29 2.11
CA SER A 115 -14.36 6.50 2.22
C SER A 115 -14.85 6.60 3.68
N GLY A 116 -14.09 7.28 4.54
CA GLY A 116 -14.41 7.47 5.95
C GLY A 116 -14.05 6.30 6.88
N HIS A 117 -13.57 5.18 6.35
CA HIS A 117 -13.12 4.02 7.15
C HIS A 117 -11.64 4.17 7.49
N ALA A 118 -11.31 4.08 8.76
CA ALA A 118 -9.93 4.14 9.24
C ALA A 118 -9.13 2.91 8.76
N VAL A 119 -7.94 3.16 8.22
CA VAL A 119 -7.01 2.11 7.78
C VAL A 119 -5.60 2.42 8.26
N ARG A 120 -4.80 1.36 8.46
CA ARG A 120 -3.35 1.49 8.62
C ARG A 120 -2.72 1.61 7.24
N CYS A 121 -1.69 2.43 7.12
CA CYS A 121 -0.94 2.59 5.89
C CYS A 121 0.53 2.91 6.17
N VAL A 122 1.32 2.98 5.13
CA VAL A 122 2.69 3.51 5.21
C VAL A 122 2.62 4.98 5.65
N SER A 123 3.56 5.43 6.49
CA SER A 123 3.61 6.81 6.97
C SER A 123 3.88 7.81 5.83
N PRO A 124 3.44 9.07 5.94
CA PRO A 124 3.55 10.04 4.85
C PRO A 124 4.96 10.21 4.29
N GLU A 125 5.96 10.33 5.18
CA GLU A 125 7.36 10.52 4.78
C GLU A 125 7.92 9.32 4.03
N TRP A 126 7.54 8.11 4.44
CA TRP A 126 7.97 6.89 3.77
C TRP A 126 7.16 6.63 2.50
N MET A 127 5.89 7.01 2.45
CA MET A 127 5.11 6.95 1.21
C MET A 127 5.74 7.81 0.11
N VAL A 128 6.14 9.03 0.44
CA VAL A 128 6.89 9.92 -0.48
C VAL A 128 8.20 9.28 -0.93
N LYS A 129 8.98 8.70 0.00
CA LYS A 129 10.27 8.05 -0.33
C LYS A 129 10.08 6.82 -1.22
N PHE A 130 9.10 5.96 -0.92
CA PHE A 130 8.86 4.75 -1.70
C PHE A 130 8.40 5.07 -3.12
N HIS A 131 7.64 6.14 -3.31
CA HIS A 131 7.27 6.63 -4.64
C HIS A 131 8.39 7.36 -5.38
N SER A 132 9.56 7.52 -4.78
CA SER A 132 10.71 8.24 -5.38
C SER A 132 11.86 7.32 -5.81
N GLY A 133 11.72 6.00 -5.65
CA GLY A 133 12.79 5.01 -5.82
C GLY A 133 12.84 4.29 -7.18
N TYR A 134 12.00 4.67 -8.15
CA TYR A 134 11.87 3.99 -9.44
C TYR A 134 11.73 5.00 -10.60
N ASP A 135 11.45 4.52 -11.80
CA ASP A 135 11.20 5.38 -12.97
C ASP A 135 9.90 6.18 -12.79
N LEU A 136 10.04 7.48 -12.52
CA LEU A 136 8.96 8.38 -12.09
C LEU A 136 8.01 8.69 -13.25
N LYS A 137 6.71 8.63 -12.97
CA LYS A 137 5.64 8.97 -13.91
C LYS A 137 4.85 10.18 -13.42
N GLU A 138 4.08 10.78 -14.30
CA GLU A 138 3.25 11.94 -13.97
C GLU A 138 2.25 11.66 -12.84
N LYS A 139 1.69 10.44 -12.78
CA LYS A 139 0.80 10.03 -11.68
C LYS A 139 1.53 10.08 -10.33
N ASP A 140 2.80 9.64 -10.29
CA ASP A 140 3.59 9.62 -9.07
C ASP A 140 3.93 11.05 -8.61
N PHE A 141 4.16 11.95 -9.57
CA PHE A 141 4.34 13.37 -9.27
C PHE A 141 3.10 13.99 -8.62
N ARG A 142 1.91 13.69 -9.12
CA ARG A 142 0.65 14.18 -8.52
C ARG A 142 0.45 13.63 -7.11
N ASP A 143 0.60 12.33 -6.94
CA ASP A 143 0.45 11.64 -5.66
C ASP A 143 1.45 12.21 -4.62
N VAL A 144 2.73 12.30 -4.97
CA VAL A 144 3.79 12.81 -4.08
C VAL A 144 3.63 14.29 -3.80
N SER A 145 3.28 15.11 -4.79
CA SER A 145 3.07 16.55 -4.59
C SER A 145 1.94 16.82 -3.59
N ALA A 146 0.83 16.08 -3.70
CA ALA A 146 -0.29 16.20 -2.78
C ALA A 146 0.09 15.79 -1.35
N LEU A 147 0.87 14.72 -1.18
CA LEU A 147 1.39 14.32 0.13
C LEU A 147 2.34 15.36 0.71
N CYS A 148 3.27 15.87 -0.12
CA CYS A 148 4.22 16.90 0.31
C CYS A 148 3.51 18.18 0.77
N GLU A 149 2.50 18.62 0.04
CA GLU A 149 1.68 19.79 0.39
C GLU A 149 0.93 19.56 1.71
N LYS A 150 0.24 18.42 1.85
CA LYS A 150 -0.59 18.12 3.02
C LYS A 150 0.22 17.99 4.31
N PHE A 151 1.39 17.33 4.23
CA PHE A 151 2.17 16.97 5.40
C PHE A 151 3.41 17.84 5.62
N GLY A 152 3.64 18.87 4.78
CA GLY A 152 4.79 19.76 4.91
C GLY A 152 6.12 19.06 4.60
N ILE A 153 6.13 18.06 3.72
CA ILE A 153 7.30 17.28 3.31
C ILE A 153 7.94 17.96 2.11
N GLU A 154 9.26 18.07 2.09
CA GLU A 154 9.98 18.60 0.92
C GLU A 154 9.83 17.67 -0.29
N LEU A 155 9.48 18.26 -1.45
CA LEU A 155 9.35 17.50 -2.69
C LEU A 155 10.71 16.92 -3.11
N PRO A 156 10.83 15.59 -3.31
CA PRO A 156 12.09 14.97 -3.70
C PRO A 156 12.61 15.52 -5.04
N ARG A 157 13.93 15.71 -5.13
CA ARG A 157 14.60 16.35 -6.29
C ARG A 157 14.26 15.70 -7.63
N GLY A 158 14.05 14.38 -7.67
CA GLY A 158 13.64 13.66 -8.88
C GLY A 158 12.34 14.16 -9.51
N TYR A 159 11.48 14.81 -8.73
CA TYR A 159 10.19 15.35 -9.22
C TYR A 159 10.26 16.79 -9.73
N VAL A 160 11.38 17.49 -9.57
CA VAL A 160 11.52 18.89 -10.00
C VAL A 160 11.30 19.03 -11.51
N GLN A 161 11.68 18.03 -12.30
CA GLN A 161 11.47 18.01 -13.75
C GLN A 161 9.99 18.09 -14.16
N PHE A 162 9.07 17.57 -13.35
CA PHE A 162 7.64 17.58 -13.65
C PHE A 162 6.96 18.92 -13.31
N LYS A 163 7.58 19.78 -12.47
CA LYS A 163 7.04 21.12 -12.15
C LYS A 163 6.95 22.07 -13.35
N ASN A 164 7.81 21.85 -14.35
CA ASN A 164 7.92 22.75 -15.50
C ASN A 164 7.09 22.28 -16.71
N SER A 165 6.32 21.21 -16.56
CA SER A 165 5.52 20.59 -17.62
C SER A 165 4.01 20.83 -17.47
N SER A 166 3.61 21.68 -16.52
CA SER A 166 2.21 21.98 -16.18
C SER A 166 1.85 23.41 -16.55
#